data_d50521dda724ea7deb443b5412bfb0f2
#
_entry.id   d50521dda724ea7deb443b5412bfb0f2
#
_cell.length_a   1.000
_cell.length_b   1.000
_cell.length_c   1.000
_cell.angle_alpha   90.00
_cell.angle_beta   90.00
_cell.angle_gamma   90.00
#
_symmetry.space_group_name_H-M   'P 1'
#
loop_
_entity.id
_entity.type
_entity.pdbx_description
1 polymer ?
#
loop_
_entity_poly.entity_id
_entity_poly.type
_entity_poly.pdbx_seq_one_letter_code
_entity_poly.pdbx_strand_id
1 'polypeptide(L)'
;EDPFWGHMQELVTDVVIPFQEDVLNDRQPGVEKSHAIENFKIAAGLSQGEFYGMVFQDSDVAKWLEGVAYSLIIKPDAALEKRADDIIDIIAAAQQPDGYLNTYFTIKEPEHRWQNLLECHELYCAGHMMEAAVAYYDATGKDKLLKVMEGMAGHIIDRFGPDKLPGIPGHQEVEIGLMR
;
A
#
# COMPACT_ATOMS: atom_id res chain seq x y z
N GLU A 1 11.98 -27.43 -12.67
CA GLU A 1 12.23 -26.17 -11.96
C GLU A 1 13.43 -25.46 -12.60
N ASP A 2 13.33 -24.18 -12.87
CA ASP A 2 14.39 -23.37 -13.45
C ASP A 2 15.36 -22.91 -12.36
N PRO A 3 16.65 -23.32 -12.36
CA PRO A 3 17.57 -22.97 -11.28
C PRO A 3 17.84 -21.47 -11.15
N PHE A 4 17.75 -20.72 -12.25
CA PHE A 4 17.98 -19.27 -12.23
C PHE A 4 16.81 -18.55 -11.53
N TRP A 5 15.59 -18.83 -11.94
CA TRP A 5 14.41 -18.19 -11.33
C TRP A 5 14.16 -18.67 -9.90
N GLY A 6 14.45 -19.95 -9.60
CA GLY A 6 14.40 -20.48 -8.23
C GLY A 6 15.36 -19.70 -7.30
N HIS A 7 16.59 -19.46 -7.73
CA HIS A 7 17.56 -18.67 -6.96
C HIS A 7 17.08 -17.21 -6.79
N MET A 8 16.48 -16.58 -7.82
CA MET A 8 15.95 -15.23 -7.70
C MET A 8 14.77 -15.15 -6.70
N GLN A 9 13.90 -16.15 -6.70
CA GLN A 9 12.80 -16.24 -5.73
C GLN A 9 13.32 -16.38 -4.29
N GLU A 10 14.33 -17.23 -4.07
CA GLU A 10 14.98 -17.37 -2.75
C GLU A 10 15.61 -16.05 -2.31
N LEU A 11 16.33 -15.37 -3.20
CA LEU A 11 16.94 -14.06 -2.92
C LEU A 11 15.89 -13.02 -2.52
N VAL A 12 14.76 -12.96 -3.24
CA VAL A 12 13.66 -12.04 -2.90
C VAL A 12 13.09 -12.37 -1.52
N THR A 13 12.77 -13.64 -1.27
CA THR A 13 12.14 -14.08 -0.02
C THR A 13 13.07 -13.89 1.18
N ASP A 14 14.32 -14.33 1.07
CA ASP A 14 15.22 -14.47 2.22
C ASP A 14 16.05 -13.19 2.47
N VAL A 15 16.17 -12.29 1.49
CA VAL A 15 17.00 -11.07 1.59
C VAL A 15 16.23 -9.80 1.31
N VAL A 16 15.54 -9.70 0.15
CA VAL A 16 14.94 -8.43 -0.28
C VAL A 16 13.74 -8.06 0.60
N ILE A 17 12.81 -8.98 0.82
CA ILE A 17 11.61 -8.73 1.64
C ILE A 17 11.98 -8.32 3.07
N PRO A 18 12.86 -9.04 3.83
CA PRO A 18 13.26 -8.61 5.16
C PRO A 18 13.99 -7.26 5.17
N PHE A 19 14.88 -7.02 4.20
CA PHE A 19 15.60 -5.75 4.08
C PHE A 19 14.63 -4.59 3.86
N GLN A 20 13.70 -4.73 2.92
CA GLN A 20 12.69 -3.69 2.65
C GLN A 20 11.75 -3.47 3.83
N GLU A 21 11.36 -4.51 4.54
CA GLU A 21 10.58 -4.38 5.79
C GLU A 21 11.30 -3.49 6.82
N ASP A 22 12.61 -3.69 6.98
CA ASP A 22 13.42 -2.88 7.89
C ASP A 22 13.55 -1.43 7.41
N VAL A 23 13.67 -1.19 6.10
CA VAL A 23 13.65 0.18 5.51
C VAL A 23 12.32 0.86 5.75
N LEU A 24 11.19 0.21 5.46
CA LEU A 24 9.84 0.77 5.62
C LEU A 24 9.50 1.08 7.10
N ASN A 25 10.11 0.37 8.03
CA ASN A 25 9.97 0.57 9.48
C ASN A 25 11.09 1.44 10.09
N ASP A 26 11.94 2.09 9.29
CA ASP A 26 13.05 2.94 9.76
C ASP A 26 14.10 2.22 10.61
N ARG A 27 14.21 0.90 10.47
CA ARG A 27 15.11 0.06 11.27
C ARG A 27 16.46 -0.24 10.59
N GLN A 28 16.58 -0.01 9.27
CA GLN A 28 17.79 -0.34 8.52
C GLN A 28 18.92 0.66 8.80
N PRO A 29 20.06 0.24 9.41
CA PRO A 29 21.18 1.13 9.67
C PRO A 29 21.82 1.65 8.38
N GLY A 30 22.19 2.95 8.37
CA GLY A 30 22.92 3.56 7.24
C GLY A 30 22.06 3.87 6.01
N VAL A 31 20.75 3.64 6.08
CA VAL A 31 19.78 4.03 5.05
C VAL A 31 18.98 5.23 5.56
N GLU A 32 18.65 6.17 4.68
CA GLU A 32 17.74 7.26 4.98
C GLU A 32 16.37 6.70 5.41
N LYS A 33 15.78 7.32 6.41
CA LYS A 33 14.49 6.88 6.95
C LYS A 33 13.37 7.09 5.93
N SER A 34 12.59 6.04 5.72
CA SER A 34 11.45 6.05 4.81
C SER A 34 10.21 6.70 5.43
N HIS A 35 9.99 6.47 6.73
CA HIS A 35 8.77 6.78 7.48
C HIS A 35 7.47 6.20 6.87
N ALA A 36 7.55 5.28 5.91
CA ALA A 36 6.38 4.78 5.21
C ALA A 36 5.35 4.15 6.15
N ILE A 37 5.77 3.24 7.05
CA ILE A 37 4.88 2.65 8.06
C ILE A 37 4.49 3.67 9.14
N GLU A 38 5.39 4.58 9.51
CA GLU A 38 5.11 5.61 10.50
C GLU A 38 4.05 6.60 10.00
N ASN A 39 4.05 6.97 8.72
CA ASN A 39 2.99 7.78 8.12
C ASN A 39 1.61 7.12 8.26
N PHE A 40 1.51 5.81 8.02
CA PHE A 40 0.25 5.08 8.27
C PHE A 40 -0.16 5.10 9.74
N LYS A 41 0.77 4.94 10.68
CA LYS A 41 0.46 5.05 12.12
C LYS A 41 -0.03 6.44 12.52
N ILE A 42 0.58 7.49 11.97
CA ILE A 42 0.15 8.88 12.22
C ILE A 42 -1.24 9.09 11.64
N ALA A 43 -1.51 8.67 10.40
CA ALA A 43 -2.82 8.77 9.77
C ALA A 43 -3.91 7.99 10.53
N ALA A 44 -3.53 6.88 11.17
CA ALA A 44 -4.39 6.06 12.02
C ALA A 44 -4.60 6.62 13.44
N GLY A 45 -3.86 7.69 13.82
CA GLY A 45 -3.88 8.22 15.19
C GLY A 45 -3.16 7.33 16.22
N LEU A 46 -2.39 6.33 15.77
CA LEU A 46 -1.59 5.43 16.61
C LEU A 46 -0.23 6.05 16.99
N SER A 47 0.19 7.08 16.30
CA SER A 47 1.40 7.85 16.55
C SER A 47 1.14 9.33 16.32
N GLN A 48 2.09 10.19 16.75
CA GLN A 48 2.03 11.65 16.55
C GLN A 48 3.25 12.11 15.77
N GLY A 49 3.05 13.00 14.81
CA GLY A 49 4.14 13.55 13.99
C GLY A 49 3.61 14.26 12.75
N GLU A 50 4.54 14.60 11.88
CA GLU A 50 4.25 15.16 10.55
C GLU A 50 4.52 14.11 9.49
N PHE A 51 3.91 14.27 8.31
CA PHE A 51 4.21 13.44 7.14
C PHE A 51 5.67 13.65 6.71
N TYR A 52 6.34 12.56 6.38
CA TYR A 52 7.69 12.57 5.82
C TYR A 52 7.77 11.70 4.56
N GLY A 53 8.57 12.14 3.60
CA GLY A 53 8.84 11.40 2.37
C GLY A 53 8.12 11.98 1.15
N MET A 54 7.97 11.16 0.13
CA MET A 54 7.35 11.54 -1.14
C MET A 54 5.83 11.39 -1.08
N VAL A 55 5.11 12.21 -1.84
CA VAL A 55 3.63 12.18 -1.90
C VAL A 55 3.05 10.80 -2.27
N PHE A 56 3.84 9.96 -2.93
CA PHE A 56 3.50 8.58 -3.32
C PHE A 56 4.06 7.50 -2.39
N GLN A 57 4.54 7.85 -1.21
CA GLN A 57 5.22 6.95 -0.27
C GLN A 57 4.39 5.72 0.13
N ASP A 58 3.06 5.84 0.15
CA ASP A 58 2.15 4.74 0.47
C ASP A 58 2.32 3.55 -0.49
N SER A 59 2.70 3.81 -1.75
CA SER A 59 2.90 2.76 -2.75
C SER A 59 4.06 1.82 -2.42
N ASP A 60 5.05 2.25 -1.62
CA ASP A 60 6.17 1.40 -1.24
C ASP A 60 5.72 0.29 -0.27
N VAL A 61 4.79 0.62 0.65
CA VAL A 61 4.17 -0.37 1.54
C VAL A 61 3.30 -1.34 0.74
N ALA A 62 2.53 -0.83 -0.22
CA ALA A 62 1.70 -1.64 -1.09
C ALA A 62 2.53 -2.66 -1.89
N LYS A 63 3.59 -2.22 -2.55
CA LYS A 63 4.50 -3.08 -3.33
C LYS A 63 5.20 -4.13 -2.46
N TRP A 64 5.57 -3.75 -1.22
CA TRP A 64 6.12 -4.71 -0.28
C TRP A 64 5.09 -5.79 0.09
N LEU A 65 3.85 -5.42 0.41
CA LEU A 65 2.77 -6.37 0.71
C LEU A 65 2.47 -7.31 -0.47
N GLU A 66 2.46 -6.78 -1.69
CA GLU A 66 2.28 -7.60 -2.90
C GLU A 66 3.43 -8.59 -3.08
N GLY A 67 4.68 -8.15 -2.89
CA GLY A 67 5.85 -9.03 -2.92
C GLY A 67 5.81 -10.11 -1.84
N VAL A 68 5.37 -9.77 -0.62
CA VAL A 68 5.12 -10.74 0.46
C VAL A 68 4.06 -11.75 0.05
N ALA A 69 2.94 -11.31 -0.52
CA ALA A 69 1.86 -12.20 -0.95
C ALA A 69 2.36 -13.23 -1.96
N TYR A 70 3.06 -12.82 -2.99
CA TYR A 70 3.64 -13.75 -3.97
C TYR A 70 4.68 -14.70 -3.36
N SER A 71 5.48 -14.21 -2.39
CA SER A 71 6.41 -15.08 -1.67
C SER A 71 5.70 -16.14 -0.84
N LEU A 72 4.60 -15.81 -0.16
CA LEU A 72 3.80 -16.74 0.64
C LEU A 72 3.12 -17.83 -0.21
N ILE A 73 2.75 -17.54 -1.46
CA ILE A 73 2.23 -18.55 -2.39
C ILE A 73 3.29 -19.62 -2.69
N ILE A 74 4.55 -19.21 -2.84
CA ILE A 74 5.67 -20.08 -3.20
C ILE A 74 6.19 -20.84 -1.97
N LYS A 75 6.38 -20.12 -0.87
CA LYS A 75 6.96 -20.62 0.38
C LYS A 75 6.16 -20.08 1.56
N PRO A 76 5.15 -20.80 2.06
CA PRO A 76 4.37 -20.39 3.22
C PRO A 76 5.26 -20.13 4.44
N ASP A 77 5.10 -18.96 5.06
CA ASP A 77 5.83 -18.53 6.27
C ASP A 77 4.87 -17.80 7.20
N ALA A 78 4.45 -18.46 8.27
CA ALA A 78 3.50 -17.91 9.24
C ALA A 78 4.04 -16.68 9.98
N ALA A 79 5.37 -16.54 10.14
CA ALA A 79 5.96 -15.38 10.78
C ALA A 79 5.95 -14.16 9.84
N LEU A 80 6.22 -14.36 8.55
CA LEU A 80 6.11 -13.31 7.53
C LEU A 80 4.64 -12.88 7.34
N GLU A 81 3.73 -13.84 7.26
CA GLU A 81 2.29 -13.59 7.17
C GLU A 81 1.79 -12.76 8.37
N LYS A 82 2.21 -13.09 9.59
CA LYS A 82 1.87 -12.32 10.79
C LYS A 82 2.37 -10.88 10.71
N ARG A 83 3.59 -10.63 10.24
CA ARG A 83 4.12 -9.27 10.07
C ARG A 83 3.35 -8.46 9.03
N ALA A 84 2.93 -9.11 7.93
CA ALA A 84 2.07 -8.49 6.94
C ALA A 84 0.69 -8.15 7.53
N ASP A 85 0.08 -9.06 8.31
CA ASP A 85 -1.17 -8.80 9.02
C ASP A 85 -1.07 -7.58 9.94
N ASP A 86 0.03 -7.44 10.68
CA ASP A 86 0.25 -6.32 11.60
C ASP A 86 0.32 -4.97 10.84
N ILE A 87 0.92 -4.97 9.64
CA ILE A 87 0.96 -3.78 8.76
C ILE A 87 -0.43 -3.51 8.16
N ILE A 88 -1.15 -4.54 7.73
CA ILE A 88 -2.52 -4.42 7.23
C ILE A 88 -3.46 -3.85 8.30
N ASP A 89 -3.26 -4.22 9.56
CA ASP A 89 -4.03 -3.66 10.68
C ASP A 89 -3.82 -2.15 10.83
N ILE A 90 -2.58 -1.68 10.66
CA ILE A 90 -2.25 -0.25 10.68
C ILE A 90 -2.88 0.47 9.48
N ILE A 91 -2.80 -0.11 8.28
CA ILE A 91 -3.42 0.45 7.06
C ILE A 91 -4.94 0.56 7.22
N ALA A 92 -5.57 -0.49 7.72
CA ALA A 92 -7.01 -0.50 7.97
C ALA A 92 -7.43 0.59 8.97
N ALA A 93 -6.64 0.81 10.03
CA ALA A 93 -6.88 1.87 11.00
C ALA A 93 -6.67 3.28 10.43
N ALA A 94 -5.86 3.44 9.38
CA ALA A 94 -5.60 4.71 8.71
C ALA A 94 -6.71 5.12 7.72
N GLN A 95 -7.57 4.19 7.31
CA GLN A 95 -8.68 4.50 6.40
C GLN A 95 -9.66 5.49 7.02
N GLN A 96 -10.00 6.52 6.27
CA GLN A 96 -10.93 7.55 6.74
C GLN A 96 -12.39 7.05 6.68
N PRO A 97 -13.31 7.66 7.46
CA PRO A 97 -14.70 7.22 7.53
C PRO A 97 -15.46 7.23 6.19
N ASP A 98 -14.98 8.02 5.22
CA ASP A 98 -15.52 8.09 3.86
C ASP A 98 -14.91 7.07 2.90
N GLY A 99 -14.09 6.14 3.40
CA GLY A 99 -13.38 5.14 2.63
C GLY A 99 -12.03 5.59 2.04
N TYR A 100 -11.70 6.88 2.13
CA TYR A 100 -10.44 7.42 1.61
C TYR A 100 -9.22 6.85 2.33
N LEU A 101 -8.16 6.54 1.57
CA LEU A 101 -6.89 6.04 2.09
C LEU A 101 -5.72 6.68 1.33
N ASN A 102 -5.02 7.59 1.97
CA ASN A 102 -3.74 8.16 1.54
C ASN A 102 -3.13 8.92 2.72
N THR A 103 -1.89 8.63 3.08
CA THR A 103 -1.29 9.20 4.28
C THR A 103 -0.91 10.68 4.11
N TYR A 104 -0.38 11.07 2.94
CA TYR A 104 0.00 12.47 2.68
C TYR A 104 -1.20 13.41 2.85
N PHE A 105 -2.29 13.14 2.15
CA PHE A 105 -3.50 13.97 2.20
C PHE A 105 -4.34 13.78 3.46
N THR A 106 -4.07 12.79 4.28
CA THR A 106 -4.70 12.66 5.60
C THR A 106 -3.95 13.49 6.65
N ILE A 107 -2.61 13.50 6.59
CA ILE A 107 -1.77 14.14 7.61
C ILE A 107 -1.49 15.61 7.27
N LYS A 108 -1.12 15.91 6.01
CA LYS A 108 -0.48 17.18 5.65
C LYS A 108 -1.40 18.15 4.92
N GLU A 109 -2.19 17.68 3.95
CA GLU A 109 -2.96 18.54 3.06
C GLU A 109 -4.39 18.00 2.81
N PRO A 110 -5.20 17.76 3.86
CA PRO A 110 -6.52 17.12 3.69
C PRO A 110 -7.49 17.92 2.81
N GLU A 111 -7.33 19.23 2.74
CA GLU A 111 -8.14 20.13 1.89
C GLU A 111 -7.76 20.06 0.42
N HIS A 112 -6.61 19.47 0.06
CA HIS A 112 -6.12 19.38 -1.32
C HIS A 112 -6.36 18.01 -1.97
N ARG A 113 -7.11 17.10 -1.32
CA ARG A 113 -7.49 15.79 -1.89
C ARG A 113 -8.07 15.95 -3.28
N TRP A 114 -7.61 15.14 -4.23
CA TRP A 114 -8.11 15.04 -5.62
C TRP A 114 -7.90 16.29 -6.48
N GLN A 115 -7.11 17.29 -6.05
CA GLN A 115 -6.91 18.52 -6.82
C GLN A 115 -5.84 18.41 -7.90
N ASN A 116 -4.87 17.52 -7.75
CA ASN A 116 -3.80 17.31 -8.74
C ASN A 116 -3.58 15.81 -8.97
N LEU A 117 -4.43 15.21 -9.81
CA LEU A 117 -4.36 13.78 -10.12
C LEU A 117 -3.11 13.38 -10.90
N LEU A 118 -2.48 14.35 -11.59
CA LEU A 118 -1.30 14.09 -12.42
C LEU A 118 -0.05 13.85 -11.58
N GLU A 119 0.20 14.70 -10.56
CA GLU A 119 1.46 14.74 -9.82
C GLU A 119 1.35 14.20 -8.39
N CYS A 120 0.16 14.24 -7.79
CA CYS A 120 -0.02 13.88 -6.38
C CYS A 120 -0.30 12.40 -6.12
N HIS A 121 -0.41 11.59 -7.16
CA HIS A 121 -0.34 10.13 -7.10
C HIS A 121 -1.38 9.43 -6.21
N GLU A 122 -2.51 10.08 -5.87
CA GLU A 122 -3.54 9.48 -5.01
C GLU A 122 -4.12 8.19 -5.62
N LEU A 123 -4.50 8.25 -6.93
CA LEU A 123 -5.00 7.07 -7.66
C LEU A 123 -3.91 6.02 -7.90
N TYR A 124 -2.66 6.43 -8.09
CA TYR A 124 -1.52 5.52 -8.20
C TYR A 124 -1.31 4.71 -6.91
N CYS A 125 -1.30 5.37 -5.76
CA CYS A 125 -1.19 4.69 -4.46
C CYS A 125 -2.37 3.75 -4.22
N ALA A 126 -3.59 4.18 -4.57
CA ALA A 126 -4.78 3.35 -4.48
C ALA A 126 -4.68 2.10 -5.36
N GLY A 127 -4.23 2.23 -6.61
CA GLY A 127 -4.05 1.13 -7.55
C GLY A 127 -3.08 0.07 -7.01
N HIS A 128 -1.88 0.47 -6.60
CA HIS A 128 -0.92 -0.45 -5.98
C HIS A 128 -1.45 -1.15 -4.73
N MET A 129 -2.21 -0.43 -3.89
CA MET A 129 -2.79 -1.03 -2.71
C MET A 129 -3.92 -2.02 -3.05
N MET A 130 -4.69 -1.78 -4.12
CA MET A 130 -5.66 -2.75 -4.65
C MET A 130 -4.97 -4.02 -5.17
N GLU A 131 -3.88 -3.87 -5.93
CA GLU A 131 -3.06 -5.00 -6.39
C GLU A 131 -2.55 -5.83 -5.20
N ALA A 132 -2.00 -5.18 -4.19
CA ALA A 132 -1.55 -5.83 -2.95
C ALA A 132 -2.69 -6.54 -2.23
N ALA A 133 -3.88 -5.93 -2.18
CA ALA A 133 -5.04 -6.49 -1.50
C ALA A 133 -5.52 -7.79 -2.14
N VAL A 134 -5.61 -7.82 -3.47
CA VAL A 134 -5.98 -9.02 -4.23
C VAL A 134 -4.91 -10.10 -4.09
N ALA A 135 -3.62 -9.75 -4.27
CA ALA A 135 -2.52 -10.69 -4.12
C ALA A 135 -2.49 -11.33 -2.72
N TYR A 136 -2.72 -10.53 -1.67
CA TYR A 136 -2.72 -11.03 -0.30
C TYR A 136 -3.93 -11.93 -0.01
N TYR A 137 -5.10 -11.60 -0.54
CA TYR A 137 -6.28 -12.45 -0.48
C TYR A 137 -6.06 -13.79 -1.20
N ASP A 138 -5.51 -13.77 -2.40
CA ASP A 138 -5.21 -14.99 -3.18
C ASP A 138 -4.19 -15.89 -2.46
N ALA A 139 -3.21 -15.29 -1.77
CA ALA A 139 -2.18 -16.02 -1.06
C ALA A 139 -2.66 -16.63 0.26
N THR A 140 -3.54 -15.94 1.00
CA THR A 140 -3.85 -16.27 2.41
C THR A 140 -5.32 -16.54 2.69
N GLY A 141 -6.22 -16.14 1.79
CA GLY A 141 -7.67 -16.14 2.01
C GLY A 141 -8.16 -15.06 2.99
N LYS A 142 -7.28 -14.15 3.47
CA LYS A 142 -7.63 -13.09 4.41
C LYS A 142 -8.10 -11.84 3.66
N ASP A 143 -9.30 -11.36 3.98
CA ASP A 143 -10.01 -10.33 3.22
C ASP A 143 -9.94 -8.92 3.84
N LYS A 144 -9.16 -8.71 4.92
CA LYS A 144 -9.13 -7.42 5.60
C LYS A 144 -8.66 -6.28 4.69
N LEU A 145 -7.52 -6.44 4.01
CA LEU A 145 -7.00 -5.42 3.09
C LEU A 145 -7.92 -5.25 1.88
N LEU A 146 -8.51 -6.34 1.38
CA LEU A 146 -9.48 -6.29 0.29
C LEU A 146 -10.68 -5.42 0.66
N LYS A 147 -11.26 -5.58 1.86
CA LYS A 147 -12.36 -4.76 2.36
C LYS A 147 -11.98 -3.27 2.52
N VAL A 148 -10.75 -2.99 2.93
CA VAL A 148 -10.23 -1.61 2.96
C VAL A 148 -10.23 -1.03 1.55
N MET A 149 -9.78 -1.78 0.56
CA MET A 149 -9.72 -1.29 -0.82
C MET A 149 -11.07 -1.30 -1.53
N GLU A 150 -12.03 -2.14 -1.15
CA GLU A 150 -13.44 -2.00 -1.54
C GLU A 150 -14.02 -0.66 -1.06
N GLY A 151 -13.70 -0.26 0.18
CA GLY A 151 -14.07 1.06 0.71
C GLY A 151 -13.46 2.20 -0.09
N MET A 152 -12.18 2.11 -0.44
CA MET A 152 -11.48 3.11 -1.28
C MET A 152 -12.07 3.14 -2.71
N ALA A 153 -12.37 1.99 -3.32
CA ALA A 153 -13.02 1.92 -4.62
C ALA A 153 -14.41 2.58 -4.59
N GLY A 154 -15.20 2.33 -3.55
CA GLY A 154 -16.46 3.02 -3.32
C GLY A 154 -16.30 4.54 -3.25
N HIS A 155 -15.33 5.03 -2.49
CA HIS A 155 -14.99 6.45 -2.41
C HIS A 155 -14.61 7.04 -3.79
N ILE A 156 -13.80 6.33 -4.59
CA ILE A 156 -13.43 6.75 -5.95
C ILE A 156 -14.66 6.82 -6.84
N ILE A 157 -15.54 5.81 -6.82
CA ILE A 157 -16.78 5.77 -7.60
C ILE A 157 -17.71 6.93 -7.21
N ASP A 158 -17.77 7.27 -5.94
CA ASP A 158 -18.58 8.40 -5.47
C ASP A 158 -18.01 9.76 -5.88
N ARG A 159 -16.71 9.85 -6.08
CA ARG A 159 -16.00 11.09 -6.38
C ARG A 159 -15.91 11.38 -7.88
N PHE A 160 -15.68 10.36 -8.71
CA PHE A 160 -15.44 10.50 -10.16
C PHE A 160 -16.60 9.94 -10.99
N GLY A 161 -16.86 10.53 -12.15
CA GLY A 161 -17.88 10.06 -13.07
C GLY A 161 -18.41 11.16 -13.98
N PRO A 162 -19.38 10.85 -14.88
CA PRO A 162 -19.88 11.80 -15.90
C PRO A 162 -20.41 13.12 -15.33
N ASP A 163 -21.09 13.07 -14.18
CA ASP A 163 -21.68 14.24 -13.52
C ASP A 163 -20.96 14.60 -12.19
N LYS A 164 -19.72 14.10 -12.02
CA LYS A 164 -18.90 14.28 -10.81
C LYS A 164 -17.58 14.98 -11.16
N LEU A 165 -16.57 14.85 -10.32
CA LEU A 165 -15.25 15.39 -10.58
C LEU A 165 -14.67 14.79 -11.88
N PRO A 166 -14.35 15.60 -12.89
CA PRO A 166 -13.63 15.11 -14.05
C PRO A 166 -12.15 14.96 -13.70
N GLY A 167 -11.51 13.94 -14.24
CA GLY A 167 -10.07 13.76 -14.05
C GLY A 167 -9.53 12.54 -14.77
N ILE A 168 -8.25 12.62 -15.11
CA ILE A 168 -7.48 11.52 -15.68
C ILE A 168 -6.31 11.29 -14.73
N PRO A 169 -6.08 10.05 -14.27
CA PRO A 169 -4.93 9.75 -13.41
C PRO A 169 -3.61 10.01 -14.15
N GLY A 170 -2.59 10.45 -13.44
CA GLY A 170 -1.24 10.59 -14.00
C GLY A 170 -0.59 9.25 -14.35
N HIS A 171 -1.07 8.16 -13.73
CA HIS A 171 -0.67 6.78 -13.98
C HIS A 171 -1.91 5.88 -14.08
N GLN A 172 -1.89 4.90 -14.98
CA GLN A 172 -2.96 3.93 -15.20
C GLN A 172 -3.01 2.80 -14.16
N GLU A 173 -2.26 2.89 -13.09
CA GLU A 173 -2.16 1.88 -12.04
C GLU A 173 -3.50 1.56 -11.39
N VAL A 174 -4.33 2.58 -11.17
CA VAL A 174 -5.67 2.39 -10.61
C VAL A 174 -6.58 1.56 -11.52
N GLU A 175 -6.40 1.65 -12.84
CA GLU A 175 -7.16 0.86 -13.82
C GLU A 175 -6.79 -0.63 -13.70
N ILE A 176 -5.50 -0.94 -13.50
CA ILE A 176 -5.02 -2.31 -13.27
C ILE A 176 -5.62 -2.85 -11.97
N GLY A 177 -5.48 -2.11 -10.88
CA GLY A 177 -6.00 -2.53 -9.57
C GLY A 177 -7.51 -2.73 -9.53
N LEU A 178 -8.29 -1.89 -10.23
CA LEU A 178 -9.75 -2.02 -10.30
C LEU A 178 -10.22 -3.17 -11.20
N MET A 179 -9.42 -3.57 -12.18
CA MET A 179 -9.74 -4.70 -13.07
C MET A 179 -9.45 -6.05 -12.44
N ARG A 180 -8.57 -6.10 -11.47
CA ARG A 180 -8.16 -7.30 -10.77
C ARG A 180 -9.12 -7.66 -9.65
#